data_865fc0dd907ddc5616d58579277e1c5d
#
_entry.id   865fc0dd907ddc5616d58579277e1c5d
#
_cell.length_a   1.000
_cell.length_b   1.000
_cell.length_c   1.000
_cell.angle_alpha   90.00
_cell.angle_beta   90.00
_cell.angle_gamma   90.00
#
_symmetry.space_group_name_H-M   'P 1'
#
loop_
_entity.id
_entity.type
_entity.pdbx_description
1 polymer ?
#
loop_
_entity_poly.entity_id
_entity_poly.type
_entity_poly.pdbx_seq_one_letter_code
_entity_poly.pdbx_strand_id
1 'polypeptide(L)'
;LWPLVSNTDRFNRDCGYPAVALVAPEAVAGTSSPFEAFGAARRSKEKLTNARRLRASVMGVTIEWDELAFEWLAPTRYAVERIYYAGPVASMIMSCELQPRATGGTKLIYDMRLTPSSFLGRLALPFSIGKQARATTERVFRRYDEFAVRGLRTSQLAKKPRLADGGRERLATIARALTGQAAQPPDLVGKLQAFIASADDLATARIRPYALADDWQADRTDTLHLCLHATRAGLLDFSWDLVCPHCRGAKPGQNSLGGVHADAHCDSCHIDFTVNFDQSVELTFTPNASVRPVQRADYCVGGPQVTPHIVAQQRLGSGERRALPLALKPGRYRVRAVELAEQHSFRVAAGGAASARVDLGASSLGESIVAPNGELLVVNATAAPQLAIVEHLSWSDQSTTAAEVTSLQLFRDLFSKEVLRPGEQISVGSMTVVFTDLKNSTQLYQDIGDAPAFGRVLTHFEILKAAVAAENGCIVKTMGDAIMAVFPRPVAALRAVAHAQRWLASPAGIALPAGVSVPPSSLKPLALKAGIHVGPCLAINQNERLDYFGTTVNTTARLCGLCTGTDLILSSAVRADAEVGAYLESADAGLTATAERTMLKGFGDAAFEVWRVTGGL
;
A
#
# COMPACT_ATOMS: atom_id res chain seq x y z
N LEU A 1 -22.91 -2.98 -9.27
CA LEU A 1 -22.48 -3.86 -10.38
C LEU A 1 -21.03 -3.59 -10.81
N TRP A 2 -20.56 -2.31 -10.83
CA TRP A 2 -19.21 -1.93 -11.25
C TRP A 2 -18.09 -2.76 -10.59
N PRO A 3 -18.01 -2.96 -9.25
CA PRO A 3 -16.93 -3.73 -8.65
C PRO A 3 -16.84 -5.19 -9.14
N LEU A 4 -17.92 -5.75 -9.62
CA LEU A 4 -17.96 -7.10 -10.17
C LEU A 4 -17.45 -7.15 -11.61
N VAL A 5 -17.97 -6.25 -12.47
CA VAL A 5 -17.67 -6.29 -13.92
C VAL A 5 -16.32 -5.65 -14.27
N SER A 6 -15.86 -4.65 -13.49
CA SER A 6 -14.56 -4.01 -13.70
C SER A 6 -13.39 -4.84 -13.19
N ASN A 7 -13.64 -5.85 -12.37
CA ASN A 7 -12.62 -6.84 -12.02
C ASN A 7 -12.48 -7.87 -13.15
N THR A 8 -11.79 -7.44 -14.21
CA THR A 8 -11.63 -8.23 -15.44
C THR A 8 -10.82 -9.49 -15.23
N ASP A 9 -9.98 -9.56 -14.20
CA ASP A 9 -9.25 -10.76 -13.84
C ASP A 9 -10.21 -11.85 -13.32
N ARG A 10 -11.07 -11.51 -12.35
CA ARG A 10 -12.10 -12.45 -11.85
C ARG A 10 -13.13 -12.79 -12.92
N PHE A 11 -13.55 -11.80 -13.71
CA PHE A 11 -14.50 -12.00 -14.81
C PHE A 11 -13.98 -13.01 -15.83
N ASN A 12 -12.72 -12.88 -16.26
CA ASN A 12 -12.10 -13.81 -17.20
C ASN A 12 -12.01 -15.23 -16.63
N ARG A 13 -11.60 -15.38 -15.37
CA ARG A 13 -11.60 -16.66 -14.66
C ARG A 13 -13.02 -17.27 -14.61
N ASP A 14 -14.01 -16.48 -14.24
CA ASP A 14 -15.40 -16.93 -14.07
C ASP A 14 -16.05 -17.31 -15.41
N CYS A 15 -15.60 -16.69 -16.51
CA CYS A 15 -15.91 -17.10 -17.88
C CYS A 15 -15.14 -18.36 -18.33
N GLY A 16 -14.17 -18.85 -17.54
CA GLY A 16 -13.36 -20.01 -17.89
C GLY A 16 -12.30 -19.72 -18.96
N TYR A 17 -11.91 -18.48 -19.12
CA TYR A 17 -10.77 -18.13 -19.98
C TYR A 17 -9.46 -18.64 -19.34
N PRO A 18 -8.44 -18.95 -20.15
CA PRO A 18 -7.16 -19.43 -19.66
C PRO A 18 -6.42 -18.33 -18.91
N ALA A 19 -5.55 -18.74 -17.97
CA ALA A 19 -4.60 -17.83 -17.36
C ALA A 19 -3.64 -17.24 -18.39
N VAL A 20 -3.22 -16.01 -18.15
CA VAL A 20 -2.30 -15.27 -19.04
C VAL A 20 -0.95 -15.06 -18.36
N ALA A 21 0.10 -14.94 -19.15
CA ALA A 21 1.43 -14.59 -18.68
C ALA A 21 2.00 -13.43 -19.51
N LEU A 22 2.70 -12.51 -18.84
CA LEU A 22 3.49 -11.49 -19.51
C LEU A 22 4.69 -12.14 -20.23
N VAL A 23 4.98 -11.72 -21.45
CA VAL A 23 6.17 -12.12 -22.20
C VAL A 23 7.24 -11.05 -21.98
N ALA A 24 8.40 -11.44 -21.42
CA ALA A 24 9.49 -10.50 -21.18
C ALA A 24 10.03 -9.93 -22.51
N PRO A 25 10.45 -8.65 -22.55
CA PRO A 25 10.95 -8.00 -23.77
C PRO A 25 12.13 -8.73 -24.42
N GLU A 26 12.99 -9.35 -23.64
CA GLU A 26 14.16 -10.11 -24.10
C GLU A 26 13.78 -11.39 -24.88
N ALA A 27 12.64 -12.00 -24.59
CA ALA A 27 12.13 -13.18 -25.28
C ALA A 27 11.59 -12.84 -26.70
N VAL A 28 11.37 -11.57 -26.99
CA VAL A 28 10.82 -11.09 -28.27
C VAL A 28 11.92 -10.91 -29.34
N ALA A 29 13.18 -10.75 -28.96
CA ALA A 29 14.27 -10.41 -29.83
C ALA A 29 14.76 -11.58 -30.75
N GLY A 30 14.31 -12.82 -30.55
CA GLY A 30 14.86 -14.02 -31.21
C GLY A 30 13.90 -14.88 -32.02
N THR A 31 12.61 -14.61 -32.07
CA THR A 31 11.63 -15.43 -32.78
C THR A 31 10.99 -14.69 -33.95
N SER A 32 11.60 -14.78 -35.15
CA SER A 32 10.89 -14.52 -36.39
C SER A 32 9.83 -15.62 -36.60
N SER A 33 8.58 -15.33 -36.24
CA SER A 33 7.44 -16.21 -36.50
C SER A 33 7.15 -16.24 -38.01
N PRO A 34 6.87 -17.42 -38.61
CA PRO A 34 6.46 -17.52 -40.02
C PRO A 34 5.19 -16.71 -40.35
N PHE A 35 4.48 -16.23 -39.34
CA PHE A 35 3.27 -15.40 -39.45
C PHE A 35 3.53 -13.89 -39.41
N GLU A 36 4.79 -13.44 -39.30
CA GLU A 36 5.15 -12.01 -39.35
C GLU A 36 4.70 -11.33 -40.64
N ALA A 37 4.67 -12.05 -41.75
CA ALA A 37 4.24 -11.51 -43.04
C ALA A 37 2.76 -11.08 -43.07
N PHE A 38 1.87 -11.72 -42.31
CA PHE A 38 0.46 -11.34 -42.23
C PHE A 38 0.18 -10.23 -41.19
N GLY A 39 0.97 -10.16 -40.11
CA GLY A 39 0.92 -9.08 -39.12
C GLY A 39 1.60 -7.80 -39.58
N ALA A 40 2.64 -7.90 -40.43
CA ALA A 40 3.44 -6.78 -40.91
C ALA A 40 2.65 -5.77 -41.77
N ALA A 41 1.63 -6.20 -42.51
CA ALA A 41 0.82 -5.32 -43.35
C ALA A 41 -0.06 -4.32 -42.53
N ARG A 42 -0.27 -4.54 -41.25
CA ARG A 42 -1.00 -3.63 -40.33
C ARG A 42 -0.12 -2.93 -39.31
N ARG A 43 1.16 -3.24 -39.22
CA ARG A 43 2.15 -2.46 -38.49
C ARG A 43 2.48 -1.17 -39.25
N SER A 44 1.49 -0.37 -39.59
CA SER A 44 1.77 0.99 -40.03
C SER A 44 2.29 1.76 -38.83
N LYS A 45 3.61 1.84 -38.72
CA LYS A 45 4.45 2.94 -38.23
C LYS A 45 4.14 3.65 -36.88
N GLU A 46 3.03 3.38 -36.20
CA GLU A 46 2.84 3.84 -34.82
C GLU A 46 3.47 2.79 -33.89
N LYS A 47 4.56 3.13 -33.21
CA LYS A 47 5.00 2.43 -32.02
C LYS A 47 3.76 2.29 -31.15
N LEU A 48 3.30 1.06 -30.88
CA LEU A 48 2.24 0.77 -29.93
C LEU A 48 2.77 1.10 -28.53
N THR A 49 2.79 2.38 -28.21
CA THR A 49 3.21 2.88 -26.90
C THR A 49 2.26 2.32 -25.86
N ASN A 50 2.81 1.73 -24.80
CA ASN A 50 2.07 1.10 -23.69
C ASN A 50 1.31 -0.21 -24.01
N ALA A 51 1.65 -0.94 -25.08
CA ALA A 51 1.15 -2.28 -25.31
C ALA A 51 1.93 -3.32 -24.47
N ARG A 52 1.23 -4.33 -23.99
CA ARG A 52 1.81 -5.46 -23.24
C ARG A 52 1.69 -6.72 -24.06
N ARG A 53 2.80 -7.45 -24.22
CA ARG A 53 2.74 -8.76 -24.85
C ARG A 53 2.33 -9.82 -23.84
N LEU A 54 1.26 -10.53 -24.17
CA LEU A 54 0.68 -11.58 -23.35
C LEU A 54 0.65 -12.89 -24.11
N ARG A 55 0.70 -13.99 -23.38
CA ARG A 55 0.47 -15.34 -23.91
C ARG A 55 -0.47 -16.12 -23.02
N ALA A 56 -1.20 -17.04 -23.63
CA ALA A 56 -2.02 -18.03 -22.95
C ALA A 56 -2.00 -19.35 -23.71
N SER A 57 -2.24 -20.47 -23.00
CA SER A 57 -2.43 -21.78 -23.62
C SER A 57 -3.91 -22.10 -23.75
N VAL A 58 -4.36 -22.32 -24.97
CA VAL A 58 -5.75 -22.70 -25.28
C VAL A 58 -5.72 -24.07 -25.94
N MET A 59 -6.28 -25.11 -25.30
CA MET A 59 -6.30 -26.50 -25.81
C MET A 59 -4.92 -27.03 -26.23
N GLY A 60 -3.87 -26.67 -25.48
CA GLY A 60 -2.49 -27.07 -25.77
C GLY A 60 -1.76 -26.19 -26.80
N VAL A 61 -2.44 -25.21 -27.40
CA VAL A 61 -1.83 -24.26 -28.35
C VAL A 61 -1.51 -22.95 -27.62
N THR A 62 -0.28 -22.49 -27.74
CA THR A 62 0.12 -21.17 -27.20
C THR A 62 -0.33 -20.07 -28.17
N ILE A 63 -1.10 -19.12 -27.66
CA ILE A 63 -1.56 -17.93 -28.37
C ILE A 63 -0.89 -16.72 -27.73
N GLU A 64 -0.34 -15.84 -28.57
CA GLU A 64 0.28 -14.58 -28.15
C GLU A 64 -0.43 -13.39 -28.79
N TRP A 65 -0.54 -12.29 -28.04
CA TRP A 65 -1.13 -11.05 -28.51
C TRP A 65 -0.50 -9.85 -27.82
N ASP A 66 -0.58 -8.70 -28.47
CA ASP A 66 -0.36 -7.41 -27.84
C ASP A 66 -1.71 -6.89 -27.31
N GLU A 67 -1.76 -6.60 -26.02
CA GLU A 67 -2.87 -5.96 -25.36
C GLU A 67 -2.57 -4.46 -25.23
N LEU A 68 -3.37 -3.64 -25.87
CA LEU A 68 -3.26 -2.19 -25.76
C LEU A 68 -3.73 -1.76 -24.36
N ALA A 69 -3.33 -0.55 -23.95
CA ALA A 69 -3.78 -0.03 -22.68
C ALA A 69 -5.31 -0.01 -22.60
N PHE A 70 -5.87 -0.52 -21.51
CA PHE A 70 -7.29 -0.41 -21.26
C PHE A 70 -7.71 1.05 -21.22
N GLU A 71 -8.89 1.36 -21.72
CA GLU A 71 -9.56 2.63 -21.51
C GLU A 71 -10.74 2.43 -20.56
N TRP A 72 -10.90 3.29 -19.56
CA TRP A 72 -12.07 3.25 -18.69
C TRP A 72 -12.46 4.63 -18.18
N LEU A 73 -13.69 4.71 -17.75
CA LEU A 73 -14.29 5.81 -17.00
C LEU A 73 -15.13 5.19 -15.88
N ALA A 74 -14.58 5.17 -14.68
CA ALA A 74 -15.28 4.58 -13.54
C ALA A 74 -16.42 5.51 -13.06
N PRO A 75 -17.58 4.96 -12.69
CA PRO A 75 -17.96 3.55 -12.66
C PRO A 75 -18.78 3.11 -13.87
N THR A 76 -18.60 3.68 -15.04
CA THR A 76 -19.54 3.58 -16.18
C THR A 76 -19.10 2.67 -17.31
N ARG A 77 -17.82 2.68 -17.69
CA ARG A 77 -17.37 1.92 -18.85
C ARG A 77 -15.90 1.54 -18.79
N TYR A 78 -15.55 0.45 -19.50
CA TYR A 78 -14.17 0.11 -19.86
C TYR A 78 -14.13 -0.56 -21.23
N ALA A 79 -12.96 -0.49 -21.90
CA ALA A 79 -12.69 -1.13 -23.18
C ALA A 79 -11.22 -1.55 -23.27
N VAL A 80 -10.92 -2.56 -24.12
CA VAL A 80 -9.57 -3.00 -24.44
C VAL A 80 -9.51 -3.51 -25.88
N GLU A 81 -8.38 -3.27 -26.54
CA GLU A 81 -8.07 -3.84 -27.85
C GLU A 81 -6.89 -4.82 -27.70
N ARG A 82 -6.99 -5.97 -28.41
CA ARG A 82 -5.97 -7.01 -28.49
C ARG A 82 -5.64 -7.32 -29.93
N ILE A 83 -4.35 -7.42 -30.26
CA ILE A 83 -3.84 -7.74 -31.58
C ILE A 83 -3.12 -9.08 -31.51
N TYR A 84 -3.66 -10.10 -32.18
CA TYR A 84 -3.15 -11.46 -32.10
C TYR A 84 -2.11 -11.74 -33.16
N TYR A 85 -1.09 -12.52 -32.82
CA TYR A 85 -0.01 -12.93 -33.73
C TYR A 85 -0.28 -14.23 -34.44
N ALA A 86 -1.15 -15.08 -33.88
CA ALA A 86 -1.49 -16.37 -34.44
C ALA A 86 -2.97 -16.72 -34.12
N GLY A 87 -3.53 -17.65 -34.90
CA GLY A 87 -4.88 -18.14 -34.72
C GLY A 87 -5.91 -17.50 -35.67
N PRO A 88 -7.21 -17.83 -35.50
CA PRO A 88 -8.27 -17.41 -36.41
C PRO A 88 -8.70 -15.93 -36.25
N VAL A 89 -8.22 -15.26 -35.20
CA VAL A 89 -8.55 -13.85 -34.86
C VAL A 89 -7.33 -12.99 -35.10
N ALA A 90 -7.46 -11.91 -35.86
CA ALA A 90 -6.43 -10.89 -36.05
C ALA A 90 -6.49 -9.81 -34.97
N SER A 91 -7.68 -9.36 -34.60
CA SER A 91 -7.85 -8.41 -33.50
C SER A 91 -9.18 -8.60 -32.80
N MET A 92 -9.24 -8.18 -31.54
CA MET A 92 -10.44 -8.18 -30.71
C MET A 92 -10.56 -6.84 -30.00
N ILE A 93 -11.72 -6.22 -30.10
CA ILE A 93 -12.10 -5.06 -29.30
C ILE A 93 -13.21 -5.52 -28.36
N MET A 94 -13.04 -5.31 -27.07
CA MET A 94 -14.02 -5.62 -26.06
C MET A 94 -14.36 -4.37 -25.28
N SER A 95 -15.66 -4.12 -25.04
CA SER A 95 -16.14 -3.03 -24.22
C SER A 95 -17.28 -3.46 -23.30
N CYS A 96 -17.35 -2.85 -22.13
CA CYS A 96 -18.41 -3.00 -21.16
C CYS A 96 -18.90 -1.62 -20.74
N GLU A 97 -20.19 -1.38 -20.83
CA GLU A 97 -20.82 -0.11 -20.45
C GLU A 97 -22.00 -0.36 -19.51
N LEU A 98 -22.08 0.46 -18.46
CA LEU A 98 -23.15 0.47 -17.46
C LEU A 98 -23.97 1.75 -17.61
N GLN A 99 -25.23 1.61 -18.02
CA GLN A 99 -26.15 2.72 -18.21
C GLN A 99 -27.24 2.68 -17.13
N PRO A 100 -27.42 3.76 -16.33
CA PRO A 100 -28.56 3.86 -15.41
C PRO A 100 -29.89 3.78 -16.18
N ARG A 101 -30.91 3.11 -15.61
CA ARG A 101 -32.28 3.09 -16.15
C ARG A 101 -33.14 4.08 -15.38
N ALA A 102 -34.06 4.75 -16.09
CA ALA A 102 -35.01 5.65 -15.48
C ALA A 102 -35.92 4.96 -14.45
N THR A 103 -36.22 3.68 -14.66
CA THR A 103 -37.03 2.83 -13.77
C THR A 103 -36.25 2.19 -12.62
N GLY A 104 -35.02 2.61 -12.40
CA GLY A 104 -34.07 1.98 -11.46
C GLY A 104 -33.32 0.81 -12.07
N GLY A 105 -32.19 0.48 -11.42
CA GLY A 105 -31.25 -0.55 -11.88
C GLY A 105 -30.30 -0.07 -12.98
N THR A 106 -29.57 -1.00 -13.58
CA THR A 106 -28.51 -0.72 -14.55
C THR A 106 -28.66 -1.60 -15.78
N LYS A 107 -28.58 -1.00 -16.97
CA LYS A 107 -28.44 -1.75 -18.23
C LYS A 107 -26.95 -1.98 -18.47
N LEU A 108 -26.53 -3.25 -18.56
CA LEU A 108 -25.20 -3.65 -18.95
C LEU A 108 -25.17 -3.92 -20.45
N ILE A 109 -24.24 -3.28 -21.15
CA ILE A 109 -23.95 -3.52 -22.56
C ILE A 109 -22.52 -4.07 -22.64
N TYR A 110 -22.40 -5.27 -23.17
CA TYR A 110 -21.10 -5.90 -23.40
C TYR A 110 -20.96 -6.20 -24.90
N ASP A 111 -19.99 -5.58 -25.54
CA ASP A 111 -19.72 -5.70 -26.96
C ASP A 111 -18.34 -6.32 -27.19
N MET A 112 -18.27 -7.35 -28.01
CA MET A 112 -17.02 -8.01 -28.41
C MET A 112 -16.98 -8.09 -29.93
N ARG A 113 -16.05 -7.35 -30.53
CA ARG A 113 -15.84 -7.32 -31.99
C ARG A 113 -14.58 -8.07 -32.32
N LEU A 114 -14.74 -9.13 -33.11
CA LEU A 114 -13.63 -9.98 -33.57
C LEU A 114 -13.35 -9.70 -35.06
N THR A 115 -12.11 -9.42 -35.40
CA THR A 115 -11.64 -9.34 -36.78
C THR A 115 -10.98 -10.65 -37.14
N PRO A 116 -11.47 -11.41 -38.12
CA PRO A 116 -10.85 -12.66 -38.54
C PRO A 116 -9.49 -12.44 -39.20
N SER A 117 -8.54 -13.36 -38.99
CA SER A 117 -7.21 -13.33 -39.59
C SER A 117 -7.21 -13.88 -41.02
N SER A 118 -8.20 -14.70 -41.39
CA SER A 118 -8.29 -15.37 -42.71
C SER A 118 -9.76 -15.58 -43.12
N PHE A 119 -9.95 -15.97 -44.40
CA PHE A 119 -11.28 -16.31 -44.93
C PHE A 119 -11.91 -17.51 -44.17
N LEU A 120 -11.13 -18.53 -43.82
CA LEU A 120 -11.57 -19.66 -43.02
C LEU A 120 -11.97 -19.21 -41.60
N GLY A 121 -11.21 -18.29 -41.01
CA GLY A 121 -11.57 -17.63 -39.75
C GLY A 121 -12.93 -16.94 -39.82
N ARG A 122 -13.22 -16.24 -40.91
CA ARG A 122 -14.50 -15.53 -41.11
C ARG A 122 -15.70 -16.48 -41.08
N LEU A 123 -15.54 -17.71 -41.61
CA LEU A 123 -16.61 -18.73 -41.59
C LEU A 123 -16.72 -19.45 -40.22
N ALA A 124 -15.60 -19.70 -39.55
CA ALA A 124 -15.56 -20.48 -38.32
C ALA A 124 -15.93 -19.69 -37.06
N LEU A 125 -15.52 -18.40 -36.96
CA LEU A 125 -15.67 -17.59 -35.76
C LEU A 125 -17.11 -17.46 -35.24
N PRO A 126 -18.16 -17.24 -36.06
CA PRO A 126 -19.53 -17.12 -35.56
C PRO A 126 -20.03 -18.37 -34.85
N PHE A 127 -19.64 -19.55 -35.33
CA PHE A 127 -20.11 -20.84 -34.82
C PHE A 127 -19.29 -21.37 -33.65
N SER A 128 -17.97 -21.21 -33.69
CA SER A 128 -17.07 -21.81 -32.69
C SER A 128 -16.84 -20.91 -31.47
N ILE A 129 -16.47 -19.64 -31.69
CA ILE A 129 -16.13 -18.72 -30.60
C ILE A 129 -17.34 -17.87 -30.21
N GLY A 130 -18.06 -17.31 -31.19
CA GLY A 130 -19.11 -16.34 -30.93
C GLY A 130 -20.25 -16.88 -30.09
N LYS A 131 -20.81 -18.04 -30.43
CA LYS A 131 -21.96 -18.63 -29.71
C LYS A 131 -21.58 -19.09 -28.29
N GLN A 132 -20.42 -19.71 -28.13
CA GLN A 132 -19.96 -20.21 -26.84
C GLN A 132 -19.55 -19.07 -25.89
N ALA A 133 -18.79 -18.09 -26.39
CA ALA A 133 -18.40 -16.91 -25.62
C ALA A 133 -19.63 -16.13 -25.14
N ARG A 134 -20.62 -15.91 -26.02
CA ARG A 134 -21.87 -15.24 -25.68
C ARG A 134 -22.62 -15.95 -24.56
N ALA A 135 -22.86 -17.26 -24.70
CA ALA A 135 -23.62 -18.03 -23.71
C ALA A 135 -22.91 -18.04 -22.32
N THR A 136 -21.58 -18.14 -22.33
CA THR A 136 -20.79 -18.11 -21.09
C THR A 136 -20.84 -16.74 -20.42
N THR A 137 -20.63 -15.67 -21.19
CA THR A 137 -20.66 -14.30 -20.70
C THR A 137 -22.02 -13.90 -20.14
N GLU A 138 -23.13 -14.25 -20.85
CA GLU A 138 -24.50 -14.01 -20.38
C GLU A 138 -24.77 -14.74 -19.05
N ARG A 139 -24.32 -15.98 -18.92
CA ARG A 139 -24.45 -16.76 -17.68
C ARG A 139 -23.71 -16.08 -16.52
N VAL A 140 -22.47 -15.62 -16.72
CA VAL A 140 -21.67 -14.95 -15.69
C VAL A 140 -22.32 -13.63 -15.28
N PHE A 141 -22.77 -12.81 -16.24
CA PHE A 141 -23.42 -11.54 -15.91
C PHE A 141 -24.76 -11.73 -15.17
N ARG A 142 -25.55 -12.74 -15.47
CA ARG A 142 -26.77 -13.07 -14.68
C ARG A 142 -26.40 -13.38 -13.21
N ARG A 143 -25.34 -14.13 -13.00
CA ARG A 143 -24.84 -14.41 -11.63
C ARG A 143 -24.30 -13.15 -10.94
N TYR A 144 -23.66 -12.26 -11.68
CA TYR A 144 -23.17 -10.98 -11.15
C TYR A 144 -24.32 -10.04 -10.78
N ASP A 145 -25.42 -10.08 -11.51
CA ASP A 145 -26.65 -9.37 -11.16
C ASP A 145 -27.22 -9.88 -9.83
N GLU A 146 -27.32 -11.20 -9.65
CA GLU A 146 -27.73 -11.81 -8.37
C GLU A 146 -26.81 -11.40 -7.20
N PHE A 147 -25.50 -11.35 -7.43
CA PHE A 147 -24.54 -10.90 -6.42
C PHE A 147 -24.71 -9.42 -6.11
N ALA A 148 -24.90 -8.58 -7.11
CA ALA A 148 -25.11 -7.15 -6.93
C ALA A 148 -26.40 -6.84 -6.15
N VAL A 149 -27.50 -7.54 -6.44
CA VAL A 149 -28.77 -7.43 -5.68
C VAL A 149 -28.57 -7.80 -4.20
N ARG A 150 -27.71 -8.77 -3.91
CA ARG A 150 -27.33 -9.17 -2.54
C ARG A 150 -26.29 -8.24 -1.88
N GLY A 151 -25.90 -7.14 -2.53
CA GLY A 151 -24.89 -6.21 -2.03
C GLY A 151 -23.44 -6.71 -2.10
N LEU A 152 -23.20 -7.87 -2.75
CA LEU A 152 -21.86 -8.43 -2.87
C LEU A 152 -21.02 -7.65 -3.90
N ARG A 153 -19.80 -7.35 -3.55
CA ARG A 153 -18.84 -6.64 -4.43
C ARG A 153 -17.83 -7.58 -5.10
N THR A 154 -17.83 -8.85 -4.71
CA THR A 154 -16.88 -9.87 -5.19
C THR A 154 -17.64 -11.10 -5.68
N SER A 155 -17.20 -11.67 -6.80
CA SER A 155 -17.75 -12.90 -7.36
C SER A 155 -17.53 -14.10 -6.42
N GLN A 156 -18.54 -14.97 -6.33
CA GLN A 156 -18.52 -16.24 -5.60
C GLN A 156 -18.56 -17.45 -6.53
N LEU A 157 -18.20 -17.30 -7.81
CA LEU A 157 -18.25 -18.38 -8.81
C LEU A 157 -17.02 -19.29 -8.81
N ALA A 158 -15.98 -18.93 -8.06
CA ALA A 158 -14.78 -19.75 -7.96
C ALA A 158 -15.08 -21.14 -7.39
N LYS A 159 -14.32 -22.14 -7.82
CA LYS A 159 -14.33 -23.46 -7.21
C LYS A 159 -13.96 -23.36 -5.73
N LYS A 160 -14.54 -24.22 -4.89
CA LYS A 160 -14.14 -24.31 -3.48
C LYS A 160 -12.64 -24.57 -3.39
N PRO A 161 -11.94 -23.83 -2.52
CA PRO A 161 -10.50 -24.01 -2.35
C PRO A 161 -10.18 -25.42 -1.85
N ARG A 162 -9.03 -25.93 -2.26
CA ARG A 162 -8.53 -27.21 -1.76
C ARG A 162 -7.52 -26.94 -0.65
N LEU A 163 -7.79 -27.44 0.53
CA LEU A 163 -6.82 -27.45 1.61
C LEU A 163 -5.77 -28.55 1.36
N ALA A 164 -4.58 -28.37 1.91
CA ALA A 164 -3.53 -29.40 1.90
C ALA A 164 -3.98 -30.64 2.69
N ASP A 165 -3.30 -31.75 2.49
CA ASP A 165 -3.53 -32.95 3.28
C ASP A 165 -3.21 -32.66 4.76
N GLY A 166 -4.18 -32.90 5.65
CA GLY A 166 -4.12 -32.48 7.06
C GLY A 166 -4.23 -30.97 7.28
N GLY A 167 -4.45 -30.17 6.22
CA GLY A 167 -4.52 -28.70 6.29
C GLY A 167 -5.69 -28.19 7.12
N ARG A 168 -6.82 -28.92 7.16
CA ARG A 168 -7.99 -28.57 7.99
C ARG A 168 -7.67 -28.68 9.48
N GLU A 169 -6.99 -29.75 9.88
CA GLU A 169 -6.59 -29.96 11.28
C GLU A 169 -5.54 -28.93 11.69
N ARG A 170 -4.55 -28.64 10.82
CA ARG A 170 -3.54 -27.59 11.08
C ARG A 170 -4.19 -26.24 11.23
N LEU A 171 -5.09 -25.84 10.33
CA LEU A 171 -5.84 -24.60 10.40
C LEU A 171 -6.58 -24.46 11.74
N ALA A 172 -7.31 -25.50 12.14
CA ALA A 172 -8.06 -25.50 13.40
C ALA A 172 -7.14 -25.47 14.63
N THR A 173 -5.99 -26.15 14.59
CA THR A 173 -5.03 -26.18 15.70
C THR A 173 -4.35 -24.83 15.87
N ILE A 174 -3.89 -24.21 14.78
CA ILE A 174 -3.25 -22.89 14.82
C ILE A 174 -4.26 -21.81 15.25
N ALA A 175 -5.49 -21.85 14.73
CA ALA A 175 -6.54 -20.91 15.13
C ALA A 175 -6.82 -20.98 16.65
N ARG A 176 -6.91 -22.18 17.24
CA ARG A 176 -7.06 -22.35 18.70
C ARG A 176 -5.86 -21.79 19.47
N ALA A 177 -4.65 -22.00 19.00
CA ALA A 177 -3.45 -21.46 19.62
C ALA A 177 -3.44 -19.92 19.59
N LEU A 178 -3.83 -19.31 18.46
CA LEU A 178 -3.94 -17.86 18.33
C LEU A 178 -5.04 -17.28 19.25
N THR A 179 -6.18 -17.94 19.36
CA THR A 179 -7.26 -17.52 20.27
C THR A 179 -6.85 -17.56 21.75
N GLY A 180 -5.94 -18.47 22.11
CA GLY A 180 -5.40 -18.58 23.48
C GLY A 180 -4.38 -17.47 23.84
N GLN A 181 -3.92 -16.69 22.88
CA GLN A 181 -3.02 -15.55 23.12
C GLN A 181 -3.84 -14.32 23.51
N ALA A 182 -3.57 -13.77 24.68
CA ALA A 182 -4.34 -12.66 25.28
C ALA A 182 -4.43 -11.39 24.41
N ALA A 183 -3.56 -11.25 23.41
CA ALA A 183 -3.50 -10.08 22.52
C ALA A 183 -4.31 -10.22 21.23
N GLN A 184 -5.01 -11.36 21.00
CA GLN A 184 -5.72 -11.60 19.74
C GLN A 184 -7.24 -11.67 19.96
N PRO A 185 -8.04 -10.77 19.31
CA PRO A 185 -9.49 -10.83 19.38
C PRO A 185 -10.02 -12.17 18.79
N PRO A 186 -10.77 -13.00 19.57
CA PRO A 186 -11.23 -14.32 19.10
C PRO A 186 -12.08 -14.25 17.84
N ASP A 187 -12.89 -13.20 17.69
CA ASP A 187 -13.72 -12.97 16.51
C ASP A 187 -12.88 -12.80 15.23
N LEU A 188 -11.77 -12.05 15.30
CA LEU A 188 -10.86 -11.88 14.16
C LEU A 188 -10.15 -13.18 13.78
N VAL A 189 -9.76 -13.99 14.75
CA VAL A 189 -9.17 -15.31 14.49
C VAL A 189 -10.18 -16.21 13.77
N GLY A 190 -11.44 -16.19 14.19
CA GLY A 190 -12.54 -16.94 13.53
C GLY A 190 -12.77 -16.45 12.09
N LYS A 191 -12.77 -15.14 11.85
CA LYS A 191 -12.87 -14.56 10.50
C LYS A 191 -11.71 -14.97 9.60
N LEU A 192 -10.46 -14.91 10.12
CA LEU A 192 -9.27 -15.34 9.36
C LEU A 192 -9.34 -16.83 9.02
N GLN A 193 -9.72 -17.68 9.97
CA GLN A 193 -9.90 -19.11 9.76
C GLN A 193 -10.93 -19.40 8.66
N ALA A 194 -12.10 -18.76 8.73
CA ALA A 194 -13.16 -18.90 7.73
C ALA A 194 -12.70 -18.38 6.34
N PHE A 195 -11.99 -17.26 6.30
CA PHE A 195 -11.45 -16.70 5.07
C PHE A 195 -10.45 -17.64 4.40
N ILE A 196 -9.48 -18.19 5.14
CA ILE A 196 -8.51 -19.15 4.60
C ILE A 196 -9.21 -20.42 4.12
N ALA A 197 -10.24 -20.89 4.81
CA ALA A 197 -10.95 -22.12 4.46
C ALA A 197 -11.85 -21.98 3.24
N SER A 198 -12.37 -20.78 2.93
CA SER A 198 -13.48 -20.62 1.98
C SER A 198 -13.25 -19.61 0.85
N ALA A 199 -12.39 -18.60 1.04
CA ALA A 199 -12.14 -17.60 0.01
C ALA A 199 -11.43 -18.21 -1.21
N ASP A 200 -11.60 -17.62 -2.38
CA ASP A 200 -10.95 -18.09 -3.61
C ASP A 200 -9.45 -17.79 -3.65
N ASP A 201 -8.72 -18.42 -4.57
CA ASP A 201 -7.28 -18.26 -4.68
C ASP A 201 -6.85 -16.83 -5.05
N LEU A 202 -7.64 -16.10 -5.85
CA LEU A 202 -7.34 -14.70 -6.18
C LEU A 202 -7.45 -13.77 -4.94
N ALA A 203 -8.34 -14.10 -4.00
CA ALA A 203 -8.45 -13.35 -2.76
C ALA A 203 -7.31 -13.67 -1.78
N THR A 204 -6.82 -14.90 -1.80
CA THR A 204 -5.82 -15.38 -0.83
C THR A 204 -4.38 -15.33 -1.36
N ALA A 205 -4.19 -15.17 -2.67
CA ALA A 205 -2.85 -15.06 -3.27
C ALA A 205 -2.08 -13.81 -2.83
N ARG A 206 -2.80 -12.74 -2.46
CA ARG A 206 -2.25 -11.47 -2.02
C ARG A 206 -3.18 -10.84 -0.98
N ILE A 207 -3.07 -11.28 0.25
CA ILE A 207 -3.87 -10.76 1.37
C ILE A 207 -3.27 -9.44 1.83
N ARG A 208 -4.09 -8.37 1.81
CA ARG A 208 -3.75 -7.05 2.32
C ARG A 208 -4.48 -6.85 3.64
N PRO A 209 -3.79 -6.74 4.78
CA PRO A 209 -4.43 -6.70 6.11
C PRO A 209 -5.48 -5.59 6.25
N TYR A 210 -5.19 -4.38 5.74
CA TYR A 210 -6.11 -3.25 5.85
C TYR A 210 -7.35 -3.39 4.98
N ALA A 211 -7.22 -4.03 3.81
CA ALA A 211 -8.37 -4.37 2.99
C ALA A 211 -9.27 -5.40 3.69
N LEU A 212 -8.67 -6.41 4.35
CA LEU A 212 -9.42 -7.37 5.17
C LEU A 212 -10.11 -6.70 6.35
N ALA A 213 -9.42 -5.79 7.06
CA ALA A 213 -9.99 -5.05 8.18
C ALA A 213 -11.23 -4.25 7.75
N ASP A 214 -11.12 -3.54 6.62
CA ASP A 214 -12.24 -2.76 6.06
C ASP A 214 -13.43 -3.67 5.67
N ASP A 215 -13.14 -4.81 5.01
CA ASP A 215 -14.18 -5.79 4.64
C ASP A 215 -14.83 -6.43 5.87
N TRP A 216 -14.09 -6.63 6.94
CA TRP A 216 -14.58 -7.21 8.19
C TRP A 216 -15.14 -6.19 9.17
N GLN A 217 -15.05 -4.88 8.85
CA GLN A 217 -15.40 -3.78 9.76
C GLN A 217 -14.66 -3.91 11.11
N ALA A 218 -13.38 -4.22 11.03
CA ALA A 218 -12.49 -4.46 12.15
C ALA A 218 -11.41 -3.39 12.26
N ASP A 219 -10.74 -3.32 13.40
CA ASP A 219 -9.57 -2.46 13.56
C ASP A 219 -8.41 -2.93 12.66
N ARG A 220 -7.75 -1.98 11.99
CA ARG A 220 -6.67 -2.25 11.04
C ARG A 220 -5.40 -2.73 11.74
N THR A 221 -5.09 -2.17 12.90
CA THR A 221 -3.92 -2.54 13.70
C THR A 221 -4.07 -3.96 14.24
N ASP A 222 -5.24 -4.29 14.81
CA ASP A 222 -5.54 -5.62 15.30
C ASP A 222 -5.50 -6.67 14.20
N THR A 223 -6.00 -6.33 13.01
CA THR A 223 -5.97 -7.24 11.84
C THR A 223 -4.54 -7.47 11.35
N LEU A 224 -3.70 -6.43 11.30
CA LEU A 224 -2.29 -6.55 10.96
C LEU A 224 -1.54 -7.40 12.00
N HIS A 225 -1.75 -7.13 13.30
CA HIS A 225 -1.16 -7.91 14.39
C HIS A 225 -1.55 -9.39 14.30
N LEU A 226 -2.83 -9.68 14.01
CA LEU A 226 -3.28 -11.06 13.78
C LEU A 226 -2.54 -11.71 12.61
N CYS A 227 -2.36 -11.02 11.47
CA CYS A 227 -1.63 -11.55 10.32
C CYS A 227 -0.16 -11.84 10.67
N LEU A 228 0.50 -10.97 11.43
CA LEU A 228 1.88 -11.18 11.89
C LEU A 228 2.00 -12.39 12.82
N HIS A 229 1.11 -12.53 13.81
CA HIS A 229 1.07 -13.70 14.69
C HIS A 229 0.72 -14.98 13.94
N ALA A 230 -0.21 -14.92 12.99
CA ALA A 230 -0.59 -16.03 12.13
C ALA A 230 0.61 -16.50 11.26
N THR A 231 1.44 -15.57 10.80
CA THR A 231 2.69 -15.89 10.09
C THR A 231 3.68 -16.58 11.02
N ARG A 232 3.88 -16.05 12.21
CA ARG A 232 4.79 -16.68 13.20
C ARG A 232 4.33 -18.07 13.60
N ALA A 233 3.03 -18.31 13.62
CA ALA A 233 2.40 -19.61 13.90
C ALA A 233 2.40 -20.57 12.70
N GLY A 234 2.86 -20.14 11.51
CA GLY A 234 2.90 -20.96 10.28
C GLY A 234 1.55 -21.11 9.57
N LEU A 235 0.60 -20.20 9.81
CA LEU A 235 -0.68 -20.14 9.11
C LEU A 235 -0.58 -19.36 7.81
N LEU A 236 0.19 -18.27 7.82
CA LEU A 236 0.45 -17.40 6.69
C LEU A 236 1.94 -17.35 6.39
N ASP A 237 2.28 -17.01 5.17
CA ASP A 237 3.58 -16.55 4.74
C ASP A 237 3.43 -15.10 4.30
N PHE A 238 4.39 -14.23 4.62
CA PHE A 238 4.37 -12.86 4.15
C PHE A 238 5.24 -12.65 2.89
N SER A 239 4.98 -11.58 2.20
CA SER A 239 5.74 -11.13 1.03
C SER A 239 5.89 -9.61 1.05
N TRP A 240 7.08 -9.12 0.72
CA TRP A 240 7.35 -7.71 0.46
C TRP A 240 7.14 -7.43 -1.01
N ASP A 241 5.97 -6.96 -1.36
CA ASP A 241 5.62 -6.65 -2.75
C ASP A 241 6.18 -5.29 -3.15
N LEU A 242 6.86 -5.23 -4.29
CA LEU A 242 7.27 -3.97 -4.88
C LEU A 242 6.10 -3.35 -5.64
N VAL A 243 5.77 -2.12 -5.32
CA VAL A 243 4.65 -1.37 -5.91
C VAL A 243 5.19 -0.22 -6.73
N CYS A 244 4.88 -0.21 -8.02
CA CYS A 244 5.27 0.87 -8.91
C CYS A 244 4.65 2.20 -8.45
N PRO A 245 5.42 3.29 -8.29
CA PRO A 245 4.88 4.58 -7.86
C PRO A 245 3.92 5.21 -8.89
N HIS A 246 3.99 4.80 -10.16
CA HIS A 246 3.11 5.29 -11.23
C HIS A 246 1.81 4.50 -11.33
N CYS A 247 1.89 3.21 -11.68
CA CYS A 247 0.66 2.41 -11.91
C CYS A 247 0.17 1.70 -10.65
N ARG A 248 0.94 1.72 -9.57
CA ARG A 248 0.65 1.01 -8.32
C ARG A 248 0.45 -0.50 -8.49
N GLY A 249 0.77 -1.03 -9.66
CA GLY A 249 0.82 -2.46 -9.89
C GLY A 249 1.88 -3.10 -9.01
N ALA A 250 1.48 -4.16 -8.28
CA ALA A 250 2.41 -4.94 -7.50
C ALA A 250 3.21 -5.86 -8.43
N LYS A 251 4.49 -5.98 -8.16
CA LYS A 251 5.37 -6.98 -8.76
C LYS A 251 5.49 -8.19 -7.84
N PRO A 252 5.96 -9.34 -8.36
CA PRO A 252 6.22 -10.50 -7.52
C PRO A 252 7.04 -10.09 -6.30
N GLY A 253 6.50 -10.37 -5.13
CA GLY A 253 7.08 -9.97 -3.87
C GLY A 253 8.32 -10.79 -3.49
N GLN A 254 9.09 -10.27 -2.58
CA GLN A 254 10.23 -10.93 -1.96
C GLN A 254 9.81 -11.53 -0.61
N ASN A 255 10.25 -12.74 -0.33
CA ASN A 255 9.92 -13.44 0.92
C ASN A 255 10.69 -12.89 2.14
N SER A 256 11.58 -11.92 1.94
CA SER A 256 12.30 -11.21 3.00
C SER A 256 12.71 -9.83 2.56
N LEU A 257 12.94 -8.92 3.52
CA LEU A 257 13.51 -7.58 3.25
C LEU A 257 14.89 -7.66 2.58
N GLY A 258 15.66 -8.70 2.86
CA GLY A 258 16.94 -8.93 2.19
C GLY A 258 16.83 -9.20 0.69
N GLY A 259 15.65 -9.48 0.17
CA GLY A 259 15.37 -9.58 -1.26
C GLY A 259 14.99 -8.26 -1.94
N VAL A 260 14.71 -7.22 -1.17
CA VAL A 260 14.32 -5.90 -1.70
C VAL A 260 15.57 -5.12 -2.10
N HIS A 261 15.58 -4.60 -3.32
CA HIS A 261 16.66 -3.77 -3.85
C HIS A 261 16.25 -2.30 -3.94
N ALA A 262 17.23 -1.40 -3.91
CA ALA A 262 17.01 0.04 -3.96
C ALA A 262 16.42 0.52 -5.29
N ASP A 263 16.64 -0.21 -6.38
CA ASP A 263 16.13 0.12 -7.71
C ASP A 263 15.25 -1.00 -8.26
N ALA A 264 14.20 -0.62 -8.97
CA ALA A 264 13.26 -1.54 -9.59
C ALA A 264 12.75 -1.01 -10.93
N HIS A 265 12.41 -1.95 -11.84
CA HIS A 265 11.79 -1.63 -13.12
C HIS A 265 10.31 -1.95 -13.11
N CYS A 266 9.47 -1.15 -13.72
CA CYS A 266 8.06 -1.45 -13.96
C CYS A 266 7.78 -1.84 -15.41
N ASP A 267 7.57 -3.14 -15.69
CA ASP A 267 7.27 -3.64 -17.04
C ASP A 267 5.97 -3.07 -17.62
N SER A 268 5.03 -2.64 -16.74
CA SER A 268 3.76 -2.07 -17.18
C SER A 268 3.85 -0.60 -17.58
N CYS A 269 4.74 0.15 -16.94
CA CYS A 269 4.95 1.58 -17.19
C CYS A 269 6.24 1.84 -17.98
N HIS A 270 7.10 0.82 -18.14
CA HIS A 270 8.43 0.92 -18.74
C HIS A 270 9.30 2.01 -18.09
N ILE A 271 9.25 2.09 -16.75
CA ILE A 271 10.05 3.05 -15.98
C ILE A 271 10.93 2.32 -14.97
N ASP A 272 12.14 2.84 -14.79
CA ASP A 272 12.97 2.54 -13.63
C ASP A 272 12.62 3.49 -12.49
N PHE A 273 12.61 3.00 -11.27
CA PHE A 273 12.31 3.82 -10.10
C PHE A 273 13.11 3.37 -8.88
N THR A 274 13.47 4.35 -8.06
CA THR A 274 14.10 4.09 -6.76
C THR A 274 13.04 3.66 -5.75
N VAL A 275 13.29 2.56 -5.08
CA VAL A 275 12.39 1.98 -4.08
C VAL A 275 12.39 2.82 -2.82
N ASN A 276 11.20 3.05 -2.29
CA ASN A 276 10.97 3.79 -1.07
C ASN A 276 10.02 3.00 -0.15
N PHE A 277 10.36 2.87 1.12
CA PHE A 277 9.58 2.08 2.08
C PHE A 277 8.17 2.60 2.35
N ASP A 278 7.93 3.90 2.16
CA ASP A 278 6.61 4.52 2.37
C ASP A 278 5.65 4.28 1.22
N GLN A 279 6.17 4.11 -0.01
CA GLN A 279 5.35 4.16 -1.22
C GLN A 279 5.52 2.97 -2.15
N SER A 280 6.67 2.29 -2.11
CA SER A 280 7.05 1.30 -3.10
C SER A 280 7.18 -0.12 -2.54
N VAL A 281 7.03 -0.32 -1.23
CA VAL A 281 7.13 -1.65 -0.60
C VAL A 281 5.93 -1.86 0.30
N GLU A 282 5.13 -2.88 -0.01
CA GLU A 282 3.92 -3.26 0.72
C GLU A 282 4.07 -4.66 1.31
N LEU A 283 3.68 -4.84 2.57
CA LEU A 283 3.58 -6.17 3.19
C LEU A 283 2.24 -6.82 2.83
N THR A 284 2.31 -8.01 2.26
CA THR A 284 1.14 -8.83 1.93
C THR A 284 1.32 -10.24 2.46
N PHE A 285 0.24 -11.01 2.52
CA PHE A 285 0.26 -12.36 3.07
C PHE A 285 -0.39 -13.36 2.11
N THR A 286 0.00 -14.63 2.27
CA THR A 286 -0.56 -15.77 1.54
C THR A 286 -0.72 -16.92 2.53
N PRO A 287 -1.76 -17.77 2.48
CA PRO A 287 -1.83 -18.98 3.29
C PRO A 287 -0.58 -19.83 3.09
N ASN A 288 -0.03 -20.35 4.19
CA ASN A 288 1.10 -21.28 4.12
C ASN A 288 0.69 -22.54 3.36
N ALA A 289 1.54 -23.00 2.45
CA ALA A 289 1.25 -24.12 1.57
C ALA A 289 0.92 -25.43 2.30
N SER A 290 1.43 -25.61 3.53
CA SER A 290 1.11 -26.76 4.38
C SER A 290 -0.33 -26.77 4.89
N VAL A 291 -1.00 -25.60 4.90
CA VAL A 291 -2.41 -25.45 5.26
C VAL A 291 -3.27 -25.41 4.01
N ARG A 292 -2.89 -24.54 3.06
CA ARG A 292 -3.61 -24.35 1.81
C ARG A 292 -2.66 -23.91 0.70
N PRO A 293 -2.35 -24.75 -0.28
CA PRO A 293 -1.64 -24.33 -1.47
C PRO A 293 -2.53 -23.36 -2.28
N VAL A 294 -2.00 -22.19 -2.61
CA VAL A 294 -2.70 -21.18 -3.40
C VAL A 294 -2.10 -21.13 -4.80
N GLN A 295 -2.92 -21.28 -5.82
CA GLN A 295 -2.51 -21.13 -7.22
C GLN A 295 -2.55 -19.66 -7.61
N ARG A 296 -1.37 -19.08 -7.84
CA ARG A 296 -1.25 -17.74 -8.41
C ARG A 296 -1.42 -17.85 -9.92
N ALA A 297 -2.49 -17.28 -10.44
CA ALA A 297 -2.75 -17.24 -11.87
C ALA A 297 -3.42 -15.90 -12.19
N ASP A 298 -2.89 -15.18 -13.15
CA ASP A 298 -3.47 -13.96 -13.66
C ASP A 298 -4.34 -14.29 -14.87
N TYR A 299 -5.55 -13.78 -14.90
CA TYR A 299 -6.47 -13.92 -16.03
C TYR A 299 -6.62 -12.59 -16.78
N CYS A 300 -6.16 -11.49 -16.19
CA CYS A 300 -6.05 -10.18 -16.78
C CYS A 300 -5.09 -9.29 -15.98
N VAL A 301 -4.10 -8.73 -16.64
CA VAL A 301 -3.04 -7.90 -16.01
C VAL A 301 -3.23 -6.39 -16.24
N GLY A 302 -4.28 -5.97 -16.93
CA GLY A 302 -4.41 -4.57 -17.40
C GLY A 302 -5.72 -3.87 -17.05
N GLY A 303 -6.71 -4.53 -16.50
CA GLY A 303 -8.04 -3.95 -16.25
C GLY A 303 -8.09 -2.96 -15.06
N PRO A 304 -9.23 -2.28 -14.86
CA PRO A 304 -9.39 -1.26 -13.82
C PRO A 304 -9.09 -1.76 -12.39
N GLN A 305 -9.25 -3.07 -12.13
CA GLN A 305 -8.98 -3.68 -10.82
C GLN A 305 -7.50 -3.63 -10.42
N VAL A 306 -6.59 -3.54 -11.39
CA VAL A 306 -5.14 -3.50 -11.11
C VAL A 306 -4.73 -2.17 -10.49
N THR A 307 -5.45 -1.10 -10.87
CA THR A 307 -5.15 0.28 -10.45
C THR A 307 -6.42 0.99 -9.95
N PRO A 308 -7.01 0.56 -8.82
CA PRO A 308 -8.31 1.05 -8.35
C PRO A 308 -8.35 2.55 -8.00
N HIS A 309 -7.20 3.19 -7.83
CA HIS A 309 -7.07 4.63 -7.64
C HIS A 309 -7.21 5.43 -8.94
N ILE A 310 -7.06 4.79 -10.11
CA ILE A 310 -7.26 5.44 -11.40
C ILE A 310 -8.75 5.42 -11.72
N VAL A 311 -9.35 6.60 -11.74
CA VAL A 311 -10.79 6.78 -11.99
C VAL A 311 -11.11 6.91 -13.47
N ALA A 312 -10.16 7.39 -14.27
CA ALA A 312 -10.28 7.42 -15.72
C ALA A 312 -8.91 7.18 -16.38
N GLN A 313 -8.90 6.39 -17.44
CA GLN A 313 -7.75 6.18 -18.32
C GLN A 313 -8.25 6.22 -19.76
N GLN A 314 -7.74 7.16 -20.55
CA GLN A 314 -8.24 7.43 -21.89
C GLN A 314 -7.09 7.70 -22.85
N ARG A 315 -7.13 7.08 -24.04
CA ARG A 315 -6.20 7.41 -25.11
C ARG A 315 -6.76 8.56 -25.93
N LEU A 316 -5.97 9.62 -26.10
CA LEU A 316 -6.28 10.77 -26.93
C LEU A 316 -5.27 10.89 -28.07
N GLY A 317 -5.77 10.98 -29.30
CA GLY A 317 -4.95 11.33 -30.47
C GLY A 317 -4.38 12.75 -30.37
N SER A 318 -3.42 13.09 -31.21
CA SER A 318 -2.88 14.45 -31.29
C SER A 318 -3.99 15.48 -31.55
N GLY A 319 -4.04 16.54 -30.75
CA GLY A 319 -5.06 17.60 -30.84
C GLY A 319 -6.47 17.18 -30.36
N GLU A 320 -6.68 15.92 -29.99
CA GLU A 320 -7.99 15.44 -29.53
C GLU A 320 -8.41 16.07 -28.21
N ARG A 321 -9.71 16.35 -28.10
CA ARG A 321 -10.36 16.86 -26.90
C ARG A 321 -11.42 15.87 -26.45
N ARG A 322 -11.44 15.56 -25.15
CA ARG A 322 -12.42 14.63 -24.60
C ARG A 322 -12.96 15.14 -23.27
N ALA A 323 -14.28 15.28 -23.21
CA ALA A 323 -14.98 15.59 -21.98
C ALA A 323 -15.19 14.29 -21.18
N LEU A 324 -14.80 14.32 -19.93
CA LEU A 324 -14.91 13.19 -19.00
C LEU A 324 -15.87 13.58 -17.87
N PRO A 325 -17.13 13.15 -17.91
CA PRO A 325 -18.04 13.31 -16.79
C PRO A 325 -17.59 12.39 -15.66
N LEU A 326 -17.18 12.96 -14.54
CA LEU A 326 -16.60 12.23 -13.43
C LEU A 326 -17.52 12.27 -12.22
N ALA A 327 -17.76 11.10 -11.60
CA ALA A 327 -18.39 10.98 -10.29
C ALA A 327 -17.31 10.72 -9.25
N LEU A 328 -16.72 11.79 -8.70
CA LEU A 328 -15.55 11.73 -7.83
C LEU A 328 -15.92 11.92 -6.36
N LYS A 329 -15.20 11.23 -5.48
CA LYS A 329 -15.25 11.50 -4.04
C LYS A 329 -14.47 12.78 -3.73
N PRO A 330 -14.82 13.54 -2.68
CA PRO A 330 -13.98 14.62 -2.20
C PRO A 330 -12.55 14.14 -1.94
N GLY A 331 -11.55 14.94 -2.33
CA GLY A 331 -10.15 14.58 -2.20
C GLY A 331 -9.25 15.25 -3.24
N ARG A 332 -7.97 14.91 -3.22
CA ARG A 332 -6.97 15.40 -4.19
C ARG A 332 -6.82 14.40 -5.33
N TYR A 333 -6.75 14.93 -6.53
CA TYR A 333 -6.60 14.18 -7.76
C TYR A 333 -5.48 14.75 -8.61
N ARG A 334 -5.02 13.93 -9.55
CA ARG A 334 -3.98 14.31 -10.52
C ARG A 334 -4.39 13.81 -11.90
N VAL A 335 -4.12 14.65 -12.91
CA VAL A 335 -4.11 14.25 -14.32
C VAL A 335 -2.67 14.21 -14.80
N ARG A 336 -2.29 13.14 -15.45
CA ARG A 336 -0.99 12.96 -16.09
C ARG A 336 -1.11 12.17 -17.38
N ALA A 337 -0.12 12.23 -18.22
CA ALA A 337 0.09 11.28 -19.31
C ALA A 337 1.34 10.43 -19.03
N VAL A 338 1.36 9.19 -19.52
CA VAL A 338 2.44 8.24 -19.18
C VAL A 338 3.80 8.71 -19.72
N GLU A 339 3.82 9.36 -20.87
CA GLU A 339 5.05 9.78 -21.55
C GLU A 339 5.44 11.25 -21.30
N LEU A 340 4.66 11.97 -20.47
CA LEU A 340 4.91 13.37 -20.17
C LEU A 340 5.35 13.53 -18.71
N ALA A 341 6.30 14.44 -18.48
CA ALA A 341 6.73 14.79 -17.13
C ALA A 341 5.73 15.72 -16.42
N GLU A 342 4.95 16.48 -17.20
CA GLU A 342 3.96 17.41 -16.69
C GLU A 342 2.76 16.69 -16.12
N GLN A 343 2.27 17.19 -14.99
CA GLN A 343 1.10 16.70 -14.30
C GLN A 343 0.28 17.87 -13.73
N HIS A 344 -1.04 17.69 -13.71
CA HIS A 344 -1.98 18.72 -13.25
C HIS A 344 -2.72 18.20 -12.02
N SER A 345 -2.57 18.89 -10.89
CA SER A 345 -3.30 18.56 -9.67
C SER A 345 -4.59 19.37 -9.57
N PHE A 346 -5.65 18.73 -9.06
CA PHE A 346 -6.91 19.41 -8.74
C PHE A 346 -7.52 18.78 -7.49
N ARG A 347 -8.41 19.54 -6.83
CA ARG A 347 -9.12 19.09 -5.66
C ARG A 347 -10.62 18.98 -5.96
N VAL A 348 -11.23 17.90 -5.50
CA VAL A 348 -12.68 17.72 -5.54
C VAL A 348 -13.27 18.13 -4.20
N ALA A 349 -14.18 19.10 -4.24
CA ALA A 349 -14.88 19.57 -3.04
C ALA A 349 -16.29 20.08 -3.41
N ALA A 350 -17.20 20.10 -2.42
CA ALA A 350 -18.49 20.75 -2.56
C ALA A 350 -18.28 22.25 -2.86
N GLY A 351 -19.04 22.78 -3.82
CA GLY A 351 -18.90 24.18 -4.26
C GLY A 351 -17.78 24.42 -5.28
N GLY A 352 -17.08 23.38 -5.74
CA GLY A 352 -16.12 23.49 -6.84
C GLY A 352 -16.78 23.79 -8.18
N ALA A 353 -15.97 24.14 -9.19
CA ALA A 353 -16.44 24.43 -10.55
C ALA A 353 -17.12 23.18 -11.19
N ALA A 354 -18.15 23.41 -11.98
CA ALA A 354 -18.85 22.33 -12.69
C ALA A 354 -17.96 21.68 -13.77
N SER A 355 -16.94 22.38 -14.26
CA SER A 355 -15.99 21.85 -15.24
C SER A 355 -14.60 22.44 -15.03
N ALA A 356 -13.58 21.67 -15.41
CA ALA A 356 -12.20 22.14 -15.48
C ALA A 356 -11.55 21.64 -16.79
N ARG A 357 -10.56 22.38 -17.28
CA ARG A 357 -9.79 22.03 -18.46
C ARG A 357 -8.36 21.68 -18.08
N VAL A 358 -7.84 20.63 -18.68
CA VAL A 358 -6.46 20.17 -18.56
C VAL A 358 -5.87 19.98 -19.96
N ASP A 359 -4.81 20.70 -20.27
CA ASP A 359 -4.06 20.58 -21.51
C ASP A 359 -2.78 19.75 -21.24
N LEU A 360 -2.74 18.50 -21.76
CA LEU A 360 -1.56 17.64 -21.66
C LEU A 360 -0.41 18.23 -22.49
N GLY A 361 0.79 18.30 -21.91
CA GLY A 361 1.97 18.91 -22.52
C GLY A 361 2.09 20.42 -22.23
N ALA A 362 1.19 21.00 -21.43
CA ALA A 362 1.32 22.38 -20.97
C ALA A 362 1.64 22.41 -19.47
N SER A 363 2.35 23.43 -19.02
CA SER A 363 2.65 23.64 -17.60
C SER A 363 1.36 23.92 -16.80
N SER A 364 1.24 23.34 -15.60
CA SER A 364 0.09 23.57 -14.71
C SER A 364 0.12 24.98 -14.12
N LEU A 365 -1.02 25.68 -14.16
CA LEU A 365 -1.21 27.01 -13.58
C LEU A 365 -2.05 26.93 -12.29
N GLY A 366 -1.57 26.19 -11.28
CA GLY A 366 -2.21 26.12 -9.97
C GLY A 366 -3.19 24.95 -9.79
N GLU A 367 -3.71 24.79 -8.57
CA GLU A 367 -4.66 23.73 -8.19
C GLU A 367 -6.11 24.21 -8.40
N SER A 368 -6.84 23.57 -9.33
CA SER A 368 -8.27 23.84 -9.57
C SER A 368 -9.13 23.11 -8.54
N ILE A 369 -10.31 23.69 -8.20
CA ILE A 369 -11.33 23.01 -7.37
C ILE A 369 -12.51 22.66 -8.26
N VAL A 370 -12.86 21.37 -8.33
CA VAL A 370 -13.92 20.80 -9.18
C VAL A 370 -15.01 20.21 -8.30
N ALA A 371 -16.28 20.30 -8.75
CA ALA A 371 -17.40 19.69 -8.05
C ALA A 371 -17.35 18.15 -8.14
N PRO A 372 -17.91 17.39 -7.16
CA PRO A 372 -17.91 15.93 -7.15
C PRO A 372 -18.48 15.27 -8.41
N ASN A 373 -19.48 15.90 -9.05
CA ASN A 373 -20.07 15.45 -10.31
C ASN A 373 -19.70 16.38 -11.47
N GLY A 374 -18.50 16.93 -11.44
CA GLY A 374 -17.98 17.83 -12.47
C GLY A 374 -17.52 17.11 -13.73
N GLU A 375 -17.25 17.90 -14.77
CA GLU A 375 -16.70 17.43 -16.03
C GLU A 375 -15.24 17.90 -16.16
N LEU A 376 -14.37 16.99 -16.58
CA LEU A 376 -12.99 17.30 -16.90
C LEU A 376 -12.77 17.27 -18.40
N LEU A 377 -12.49 18.43 -19.03
CA LEU A 377 -12.11 18.51 -20.43
C LEU A 377 -10.61 18.28 -20.55
N VAL A 378 -10.20 17.09 -21.01
CA VAL A 378 -8.81 16.76 -21.28
C VAL A 378 -8.51 17.01 -22.75
N VAL A 379 -7.44 17.75 -23.01
CA VAL A 379 -6.98 18.10 -24.37
C VAL A 379 -5.55 17.59 -24.54
N ASN A 380 -5.32 16.80 -25.55
CA ASN A 380 -3.94 16.45 -25.93
C ASN A 380 -3.36 17.55 -26.82
N ALA A 381 -2.58 18.45 -26.23
CA ALA A 381 -1.91 19.54 -26.94
C ALA A 381 -0.58 19.11 -27.62
N THR A 382 -0.19 17.83 -27.51
CA THR A 382 1.06 17.31 -28.09
C THR A 382 0.86 16.80 -29.52
N ALA A 383 1.97 16.62 -30.24
CA ALA A 383 1.97 16.09 -31.60
C ALA A 383 1.78 14.56 -31.67
N ALA A 384 1.82 13.86 -30.53
CA ALA A 384 1.71 12.40 -30.47
C ALA A 384 0.46 11.97 -29.68
N PRO A 385 -0.10 10.76 -29.92
CA PRO A 385 -1.13 10.19 -29.10
C PRO A 385 -0.65 10.06 -27.65
N GLN A 386 -1.52 10.34 -26.66
CA GLN A 386 -1.20 10.27 -25.24
C GLN A 386 -2.19 9.38 -24.48
N LEU A 387 -1.71 8.67 -23.47
CA LEU A 387 -2.56 7.96 -22.51
C LEU A 387 -2.77 8.85 -21.29
N ALA A 388 -3.91 9.54 -21.25
CA ALA A 388 -4.31 10.39 -20.13
C ALA A 388 -4.83 9.55 -18.96
N ILE A 389 -4.36 9.81 -17.78
CA ILE A 389 -4.71 9.12 -16.54
C ILE A 389 -5.21 10.15 -15.53
N VAL A 390 -6.41 9.91 -14.98
CA VAL A 390 -6.96 10.67 -13.85
C VAL A 390 -6.95 9.76 -12.64
N GLU A 391 -6.21 10.16 -11.60
CA GLU A 391 -6.01 9.30 -10.42
C GLU A 391 -6.26 10.04 -9.10
N HIS A 392 -6.78 9.32 -8.12
CA HIS A 392 -6.97 9.77 -6.76
C HIS A 392 -5.67 9.63 -5.97
N LEU A 393 -5.22 10.68 -5.28
CA LEU A 393 -3.91 10.69 -4.64
C LEU A 393 -3.87 10.02 -3.25
N SER A 394 -5.01 9.84 -2.60
CA SER A 394 -5.13 9.21 -1.26
C SER A 394 -5.54 7.72 -1.29
N TRP A 395 -5.26 7.03 -2.39
CA TRP A 395 -5.64 5.62 -2.57
C TRP A 395 -4.85 4.64 -1.69
N SER A 396 -3.69 5.05 -1.16
CA SER A 396 -2.75 4.20 -0.42
C SER A 396 -3.18 3.90 1.02
N ASP A 397 -4.36 4.34 1.44
CA ASP A 397 -4.86 4.13 2.81
C ASP A 397 -5.09 2.66 3.19
N GLN A 398 -5.13 1.73 2.22
CA GLN A 398 -5.22 0.28 2.47
C GLN A 398 -3.87 -0.45 2.36
N SER A 399 -2.80 0.25 2.02
CA SER A 399 -1.47 -0.35 1.92
C SER A 399 -0.81 -0.45 3.28
N THR A 400 -0.27 -1.61 3.60
CA THR A 400 0.57 -1.83 4.79
C THR A 400 2.03 -1.64 4.36
N THR A 401 2.55 -0.43 4.49
CA THR A 401 3.88 -0.08 3.94
C THR A 401 5.02 -0.64 4.77
N ALA A 402 6.19 -0.85 4.14
CA ALA A 402 7.38 -1.31 4.85
C ALA A 402 7.81 -0.33 5.95
N ALA A 403 7.66 0.98 5.72
CA ALA A 403 7.97 2.00 6.73
C ALA A 403 7.09 1.83 7.97
N GLU A 404 5.79 1.60 7.80
CA GLU A 404 4.85 1.39 8.89
C GLU A 404 5.15 0.09 9.64
N VAL A 405 5.27 -1.04 8.93
CA VAL A 405 5.50 -2.36 9.53
C VAL A 405 6.82 -2.42 10.30
N THR A 406 7.88 -1.86 9.74
CA THR A 406 9.21 -1.86 10.38
C THR A 406 9.31 -0.89 11.56
N SER A 407 8.30 -0.01 11.73
CA SER A 407 8.13 0.84 12.91
C SER A 407 7.27 0.20 14.01
N LEU A 408 6.76 -1.04 13.83
CA LEU A 408 6.02 -1.76 14.84
C LEU A 408 6.95 -2.60 15.73
N GLN A 409 6.85 -2.44 17.05
CA GLN A 409 7.60 -3.26 18.01
C GLN A 409 7.30 -4.75 17.83
N LEU A 410 6.01 -5.10 17.64
CA LEU A 410 5.58 -6.48 17.42
C LEU A 410 6.30 -7.13 16.22
N PHE A 411 6.43 -6.41 15.11
CA PHE A 411 7.12 -6.94 13.93
C PHE A 411 8.60 -7.25 14.24
N ARG A 412 9.28 -6.33 14.90
CA ARG A 412 10.70 -6.51 15.28
C ARG A 412 10.91 -7.64 16.29
N ASP A 413 9.98 -7.82 17.22
CA ASP A 413 10.03 -8.90 18.20
C ASP A 413 9.79 -10.28 17.55
N LEU A 414 8.85 -10.39 16.60
CA LEU A 414 8.53 -11.65 15.92
C LEU A 414 9.51 -12.01 14.80
N PHE A 415 10.05 -11.00 14.11
CA PHE A 415 10.84 -11.15 12.88
C PHE A 415 12.16 -10.39 12.92
N SER A 416 12.93 -10.56 14.01
CA SER A 416 14.20 -9.85 14.24
C SER A 416 15.27 -10.07 13.15
N LYS A 417 15.13 -11.13 12.34
CA LYS A 417 16.02 -11.44 11.20
C LYS A 417 15.60 -10.79 9.88
N GLU A 418 14.48 -10.08 9.86
CA GLU A 418 14.03 -9.33 8.69
C GLU A 418 14.82 -8.03 8.57
N VAL A 419 15.88 -8.10 7.80
CA VAL A 419 16.85 -7.01 7.59
C VAL A 419 17.20 -6.88 6.11
N LEU A 420 17.65 -5.70 5.70
CA LEU A 420 18.20 -5.48 4.37
C LEU A 420 19.52 -6.24 4.20
N ARG A 421 19.92 -6.49 2.95
CA ARG A 421 21.28 -7.01 2.68
C ARG A 421 22.32 -6.02 3.18
N PRO A 422 23.49 -6.52 3.61
CA PRO A 422 24.61 -5.64 3.91
C PRO A 422 24.95 -4.76 2.70
N GLY A 423 25.07 -3.45 2.93
CA GLY A 423 25.34 -2.46 1.86
C GLY A 423 24.11 -1.89 1.16
N GLU A 424 22.94 -2.52 1.27
CA GLU A 424 21.68 -1.95 0.75
C GLU A 424 21.18 -0.81 1.63
N GLN A 425 20.70 0.24 0.99
CA GLN A 425 20.13 1.43 1.62
C GLN A 425 18.82 1.76 0.91
N ILE A 426 17.72 1.82 1.66
CA ILE A 426 16.40 2.14 1.09
C ILE A 426 15.88 3.41 1.75
N SER A 427 15.44 4.35 0.93
CA SER A 427 14.85 5.60 1.39
C SER A 427 13.56 5.36 2.17
N VAL A 428 13.40 6.07 3.28
CA VAL A 428 12.14 6.24 4.00
C VAL A 428 11.80 7.72 3.93
N GLY A 429 10.68 8.03 3.28
CA GLY A 429 10.32 9.41 2.93
C GLY A 429 9.95 10.26 4.15
N SER A 430 9.31 9.65 5.15
CA SER A 430 8.95 10.33 6.39
C SER A 430 8.93 9.35 7.55
N MET A 431 9.75 9.59 8.56
CA MET A 431 9.82 8.80 9.79
C MET A 431 9.89 9.74 10.99
N THR A 432 9.05 9.51 11.98
CA THR A 432 9.17 10.22 13.26
C THR A 432 10.18 9.48 14.14
N VAL A 433 11.25 10.17 14.50
CA VAL A 433 12.33 9.64 15.33
C VAL A 433 12.28 10.30 16.72
N VAL A 434 12.48 9.48 17.73
CA VAL A 434 12.60 9.90 19.14
C VAL A 434 13.94 9.43 19.67
N PHE A 435 14.66 10.32 20.33
CA PHE A 435 15.76 9.98 21.23
C PHE A 435 15.38 10.31 22.65
N THR A 436 15.68 9.42 23.57
CA THR A 436 15.57 9.68 25.01
C THR A 436 16.88 9.41 25.70
N ASP A 437 17.08 10.04 26.87
CA ASP A 437 18.26 9.88 27.72
C ASP A 437 17.86 10.14 29.18
N LEU A 438 18.43 9.44 30.15
CA LEU A 438 18.19 9.70 31.56
C LEU A 438 19.04 10.88 32.04
N LYS A 439 18.40 11.83 32.71
CA LYS A 439 19.12 12.93 33.35
C LYS A 439 19.94 12.41 34.52
N ASN A 440 21.23 12.77 34.54
CA ASN A 440 22.16 12.47 35.63
C ASN A 440 22.33 10.95 35.93
N SER A 441 22.22 10.11 34.90
CA SER A 441 22.37 8.65 35.07
C SER A 441 23.71 8.26 35.71
N THR A 442 24.82 8.90 35.33
CA THR A 442 26.13 8.68 35.93
C THR A 442 26.13 8.90 37.45
N GLN A 443 25.47 9.99 37.91
CA GLN A 443 25.34 10.27 39.32
C GLN A 443 24.47 9.22 40.03
N LEU A 444 23.43 8.71 39.38
CA LEU A 444 22.60 7.62 39.92
C LEU A 444 23.45 6.39 40.26
N TYR A 445 24.38 6.00 39.36
CA TYR A 445 25.29 4.89 39.61
C TYR A 445 26.25 5.16 40.79
N GLN A 446 26.71 6.39 40.95
CA GLN A 446 27.55 6.80 42.08
C GLN A 446 26.77 6.81 43.42
N ASP A 447 25.50 7.25 43.41
CA ASP A 447 24.70 7.45 44.62
C ASP A 447 24.21 6.11 45.22
N ILE A 448 23.84 5.14 44.40
CA ILE A 448 23.20 3.90 44.87
C ILE A 448 23.93 2.62 44.50
N GLY A 449 25.06 2.73 43.78
CA GLY A 449 25.86 1.60 43.29
C GLY A 449 25.34 0.97 42.01
N ASP A 450 26.20 0.18 41.34
CA ASP A 450 25.95 -0.32 39.97
C ASP A 450 24.71 -1.21 39.87
N ALA A 451 24.57 -2.20 40.76
CA ALA A 451 23.48 -3.18 40.64
C ALA A 451 22.07 -2.58 40.87
N PRO A 452 21.85 -1.75 41.93
CA PRO A 452 20.58 -1.05 42.10
C PRO A 452 20.30 -0.03 40.99
N ALA A 453 21.31 0.71 40.52
CA ALA A 453 21.15 1.67 39.42
C ALA A 453 20.77 0.97 38.12
N PHE A 454 21.41 -0.14 37.78
CA PHE A 454 21.10 -0.96 36.63
C PHE A 454 19.66 -1.51 36.70
N GLY A 455 19.21 -1.96 37.88
CA GLY A 455 17.81 -2.38 38.08
C GLY A 455 16.81 -1.26 37.76
N ARG A 456 17.13 0.00 38.10
CA ARG A 456 16.28 1.17 37.75
C ARG A 456 16.31 1.49 36.26
N VAL A 457 17.46 1.36 35.61
CA VAL A 457 17.58 1.53 34.17
C VAL A 457 16.78 0.45 33.42
N LEU A 458 16.79 -0.79 33.90
CA LEU A 458 15.93 -1.84 33.32
C LEU A 458 14.44 -1.50 33.46
N THR A 459 14.01 -1.05 34.63
CA THR A 459 12.60 -0.60 34.82
C THR A 459 12.24 0.56 33.90
N HIS A 460 13.12 1.53 33.71
CA HIS A 460 12.95 2.62 32.78
C HIS A 460 12.75 2.10 31.34
N PHE A 461 13.54 1.11 30.88
CA PHE A 461 13.37 0.51 29.57
C PHE A 461 12.02 -0.20 29.40
N GLU A 462 11.54 -0.92 30.43
CA GLU A 462 10.22 -1.56 30.39
C GLU A 462 9.09 -0.52 30.26
N ILE A 463 9.19 0.59 30.98
CA ILE A 463 8.25 1.71 30.86
C ILE A 463 8.27 2.32 29.45
N LEU A 464 9.45 2.59 28.92
CA LEU A 464 9.60 3.11 27.55
C LEU A 464 9.07 2.14 26.52
N LYS A 465 9.39 0.85 26.64
CA LYS A 465 8.90 -0.19 25.73
C LYS A 465 7.36 -0.22 25.72
N ALA A 466 6.75 -0.17 26.89
CA ALA A 466 5.29 -0.17 27.00
C ALA A 466 4.67 1.11 26.41
N ALA A 467 5.24 2.28 26.71
CA ALA A 467 4.75 3.57 26.17
C ALA A 467 4.88 3.64 24.65
N VAL A 468 6.00 3.19 24.11
CA VAL A 468 6.27 3.15 22.67
C VAL A 468 5.32 2.19 21.97
N ALA A 469 5.12 0.98 22.53
CA ALA A 469 4.23 -0.02 21.94
C ALA A 469 2.75 0.40 21.97
N ALA A 470 2.30 1.08 23.04
CA ALA A 470 0.92 1.58 23.15
C ALA A 470 0.55 2.59 22.05
N GLU A 471 1.53 3.28 21.49
CA GLU A 471 1.36 4.26 20.41
C GLU A 471 1.86 3.72 19.04
N ASN A 472 1.94 2.39 18.89
CA ASN A 472 2.36 1.71 17.66
C ASN A 472 3.76 2.13 17.16
N GLY A 473 4.66 2.50 18.07
CA GLY A 473 6.05 2.75 17.79
C GLY A 473 6.93 1.52 18.04
N CYS A 474 8.23 1.64 17.79
CA CYS A 474 9.20 0.63 18.19
C CYS A 474 10.53 1.23 18.68
N ILE A 475 11.17 0.52 19.59
CA ILE A 475 12.54 0.79 20.00
C ILE A 475 13.47 0.15 18.96
N VAL A 476 14.24 0.99 18.27
CA VAL A 476 15.21 0.56 17.25
C VAL A 476 16.48 0.03 17.92
N LYS A 477 16.98 0.77 18.90
CA LYS A 477 18.19 0.41 19.65
C LYS A 477 18.25 1.12 20.99
N THR A 478 19.04 0.54 21.88
CA THR A 478 19.45 1.14 23.16
C THR A 478 20.92 1.54 23.11
N MET A 479 21.30 2.63 23.80
CA MET A 479 22.65 3.18 23.82
C MET A 479 22.95 3.65 25.25
N GLY A 480 23.50 2.74 26.08
CA GLY A 480 23.61 2.99 27.54
C GLY A 480 22.23 3.03 28.17
N ASP A 481 21.83 4.17 28.71
CA ASP A 481 20.52 4.47 29.28
C ASP A 481 19.60 5.25 28.30
N ALA A 482 20.09 5.53 27.09
CA ALA A 482 19.32 6.16 26.04
C ALA A 482 18.63 5.13 25.12
N ILE A 483 17.52 5.52 24.50
CA ILE A 483 16.92 4.78 23.39
C ILE A 483 16.79 5.64 22.14
N MET A 484 16.80 4.97 21.00
CA MET A 484 16.25 5.48 19.77
C MET A 484 14.97 4.72 19.47
N ALA A 485 13.85 5.43 19.32
CA ALA A 485 12.57 4.86 18.92
C ALA A 485 12.06 5.55 17.64
N VAL A 486 11.21 4.85 16.90
CA VAL A 486 10.54 5.40 15.70
C VAL A 486 9.05 5.17 15.77
N PHE A 487 8.30 6.07 15.10
CA PHE A 487 6.84 6.05 15.06
C PHE A 487 6.34 6.39 13.65
N PRO A 488 5.18 5.87 13.26
CA PRO A 488 4.57 6.21 11.98
C PRO A 488 4.01 7.64 11.95
N ARG A 489 3.64 8.22 13.12
CA ARG A 489 3.03 9.55 13.24
C ARG A 489 3.65 10.38 14.36
N PRO A 490 3.85 11.71 14.15
CA PRO A 490 4.44 12.58 15.15
C PRO A 490 3.64 12.67 16.47
N VAL A 491 2.31 12.68 16.40
CA VAL A 491 1.45 12.75 17.59
C VAL A 491 1.58 11.51 18.47
N ALA A 492 1.78 10.32 17.87
CA ALA A 492 2.01 9.08 18.59
C ALA A 492 3.33 9.13 19.39
N ALA A 493 4.39 9.66 18.78
CA ALA A 493 5.67 9.90 19.45
C ALA A 493 5.52 10.85 20.64
N LEU A 494 4.80 11.95 20.45
CA LEU A 494 4.56 12.93 21.52
C LEU A 494 3.80 12.32 22.70
N ARG A 495 2.73 11.55 22.44
CA ARG A 495 1.96 10.85 23.47
C ARG A 495 2.79 9.83 24.23
N ALA A 496 3.54 8.99 23.51
CA ALA A 496 4.40 7.97 24.12
C ALA A 496 5.43 8.60 25.06
N VAL A 497 6.11 9.66 24.63
CA VAL A 497 7.11 10.35 25.45
C VAL A 497 6.46 11.03 26.67
N ALA A 498 5.35 11.76 26.49
CA ALA A 498 4.65 12.41 27.58
C ALA A 498 4.16 11.41 28.65
N HIS A 499 3.62 10.24 28.22
CA HIS A 499 3.24 9.17 29.14
C HIS A 499 4.44 8.59 29.88
N ALA A 500 5.54 8.32 29.17
CA ALA A 500 6.75 7.79 29.80
C ALA A 500 7.33 8.75 30.83
N GLN A 501 7.38 10.06 30.54
CA GLN A 501 7.86 11.07 31.50
C GLN A 501 6.97 11.12 32.76
N ARG A 502 5.63 11.10 32.61
CA ARG A 502 4.70 11.06 33.75
C ARG A 502 4.92 9.81 34.63
N TRP A 503 5.04 8.63 34.01
CA TRP A 503 5.28 7.39 34.77
C TRP A 503 6.60 7.38 35.48
N LEU A 504 7.66 7.93 34.88
CA LEU A 504 8.99 8.01 35.47
C LEU A 504 9.08 9.08 36.58
N ALA A 505 8.33 10.19 36.43
CA ALA A 505 8.29 11.26 37.42
C ALA A 505 7.45 10.90 38.67
N SER A 506 6.40 10.10 38.52
CA SER A 506 5.47 9.75 39.59
C SER A 506 5.06 8.28 39.55
N PRO A 507 5.98 7.33 39.71
CA PRO A 507 5.69 5.90 39.54
C PRO A 507 4.72 5.33 40.57
N ALA A 508 4.49 6.01 41.72
CA ALA A 508 3.58 5.58 42.75
C ALA A 508 2.11 6.08 42.57
N GLY A 509 1.90 7.04 41.66
CA GLY A 509 0.60 7.75 41.53
C GLY A 509 -0.17 7.45 40.24
N ILE A 510 0.39 6.73 39.29
CA ILE A 510 -0.23 6.50 37.99
C ILE A 510 -0.25 5.00 37.69
N ALA A 511 -1.38 4.49 37.16
CA ALA A 511 -1.48 3.11 36.73
C ALA A 511 -0.44 2.84 35.60
N LEU A 512 0.44 1.90 35.84
CA LEU A 512 1.43 1.46 34.84
C LEU A 512 0.75 0.67 33.72
N PRO A 513 1.33 0.63 32.53
CA PRO A 513 0.83 -0.20 31.45
C PRO A 513 0.69 -1.66 31.87
N ALA A 514 -0.28 -2.36 31.27
CA ALA A 514 -0.49 -3.78 31.51
C ALA A 514 0.82 -4.57 31.21
N GLY A 515 1.23 -5.42 32.16
CA GLY A 515 2.45 -6.23 32.05
C GLY A 515 3.73 -5.57 32.60
N VAL A 516 3.70 -4.28 32.96
CA VAL A 516 4.84 -3.63 33.62
C VAL A 516 4.74 -3.77 35.13
N SER A 517 5.67 -4.47 35.75
CA SER A 517 5.80 -4.59 37.21
C SER A 517 7.03 -3.81 37.67
N VAL A 518 6.82 -2.82 38.53
CA VAL A 518 7.90 -2.00 39.10
C VAL A 518 8.16 -2.43 40.53
N PRO A 519 9.36 -2.88 40.87
CA PRO A 519 9.70 -3.20 42.25
C PRO A 519 9.58 -1.97 43.18
N PRO A 520 9.16 -2.11 44.42
CA PRO A 520 9.03 -1.00 45.39
C PRO A 520 10.29 -0.15 45.54
N SER A 521 11.46 -0.75 45.41
CA SER A 521 12.77 -0.07 45.43
C SER A 521 13.03 0.87 44.25
N SER A 522 12.27 0.73 43.15
CA SER A 522 12.40 1.52 41.91
C SER A 522 11.46 2.73 41.86
N LEU A 523 10.73 3.04 42.92
CA LEU A 523 9.72 4.10 42.97
C LEU A 523 10.25 5.53 43.15
N LYS A 524 11.58 5.75 43.17
CA LYS A 524 12.12 7.11 43.17
C LYS A 524 12.00 7.71 41.75
N PRO A 525 11.56 8.97 41.63
CA PRO A 525 11.43 9.62 40.34
C PRO A 525 12.69 9.58 39.50
N LEU A 526 12.53 9.41 38.18
CA LEU A 526 13.57 9.56 37.17
C LEU A 526 13.19 10.66 36.20
N ALA A 527 14.14 11.49 35.81
CA ALA A 527 13.92 12.53 34.82
C ALA A 527 14.38 12.06 33.44
N LEU A 528 13.49 12.07 32.48
CA LEU A 528 13.70 11.60 31.13
C LEU A 528 13.85 12.81 30.18
N LYS A 529 15.00 12.95 29.53
CA LYS A 529 15.18 13.85 28.42
C LYS A 529 14.60 13.23 27.16
N ALA A 530 13.98 14.04 26.30
CA ALA A 530 13.48 13.58 25.01
C ALA A 530 13.52 14.65 23.93
N GLY A 531 13.84 14.20 22.70
CA GLY A 531 13.74 15.00 21.48
C GLY A 531 12.97 14.26 20.40
N ILE A 532 12.12 14.96 19.66
CA ILE A 532 11.27 14.42 18.60
C ILE A 532 11.47 15.21 17.31
N HIS A 533 11.75 14.51 16.23
CA HIS A 533 11.84 15.09 14.89
C HIS A 533 11.23 14.16 13.86
N VAL A 534 10.69 14.72 12.77
CA VAL A 534 10.15 13.98 11.63
C VAL A 534 10.83 14.43 10.35
N GLY A 535 11.19 13.48 9.50
CA GLY A 535 11.82 13.75 8.22
C GLY A 535 12.29 12.48 7.50
N PRO A 536 12.93 12.63 6.34
CA PRO A 536 13.46 11.51 5.57
C PRO A 536 14.67 10.87 6.25
N CYS A 537 14.78 9.54 6.12
CA CYS A 537 15.94 8.78 6.58
C CYS A 537 16.21 7.61 5.63
N LEU A 538 17.30 6.90 5.87
CA LEU A 538 17.67 5.67 5.17
C LEU A 538 17.49 4.49 6.11
N ALA A 539 16.78 3.46 5.66
CA ALA A 539 16.79 2.15 6.29
C ALA A 539 18.05 1.41 5.85
N ILE A 540 18.77 0.86 6.80
CA ILE A 540 20.04 0.14 6.58
C ILE A 540 20.10 -1.13 7.41
N ASN A 541 20.99 -2.05 7.06
CA ASN A 541 21.37 -3.15 7.92
C ASN A 541 22.60 -2.73 8.74
N GLN A 542 22.47 -2.71 10.07
CA GLN A 542 23.57 -2.49 10.98
C GLN A 542 23.62 -3.61 12.03
N ASN A 543 24.69 -4.38 12.04
CA ASN A 543 24.88 -5.51 12.96
C ASN A 543 23.71 -6.51 12.93
N GLU A 544 23.30 -6.91 11.73
CA GLU A 544 22.19 -7.85 11.50
C GLU A 544 20.83 -7.36 12.08
N ARG A 545 20.67 -6.04 12.20
CA ARG A 545 19.44 -5.40 12.63
C ARG A 545 19.05 -4.28 11.68
N LEU A 546 17.76 -4.12 11.45
CA LEU A 546 17.24 -2.98 10.70
C LEU A 546 17.39 -1.72 11.55
N ASP A 547 18.15 -0.77 11.05
CA ASP A 547 18.43 0.54 11.67
C ASP A 547 18.10 1.67 10.70
N TYR A 548 18.03 2.89 11.22
CA TYR A 548 17.78 4.09 10.44
C TYR A 548 18.92 5.07 10.57
N PHE A 549 19.25 5.75 9.48
CA PHE A 549 20.37 6.66 9.39
C PHE A 549 20.01 7.93 8.61
N GLY A 550 20.70 9.04 8.90
CA GLY A 550 20.51 10.29 8.15
C GLY A 550 20.42 11.53 9.04
N THR A 551 20.20 12.66 8.38
CA THR A 551 20.13 13.98 9.04
C THR A 551 18.99 14.02 10.07
N THR A 552 17.85 13.39 9.77
CA THR A 552 16.70 13.28 10.70
C THR A 552 17.10 12.64 12.02
N VAL A 553 17.85 11.53 11.98
CA VAL A 553 18.32 10.82 13.17
C VAL A 553 19.28 11.71 13.96
N ASN A 554 20.24 12.36 13.27
CA ASN A 554 21.20 13.26 13.90
C ASN A 554 20.52 14.49 14.55
N THR A 555 19.57 15.11 13.85
CA THR A 555 18.80 16.24 14.38
C THR A 555 18.07 15.85 15.66
N THR A 556 17.38 14.68 15.67
CA THR A 556 16.65 14.20 16.84
C THR A 556 17.55 14.02 18.06
N ALA A 557 18.74 13.42 17.87
CA ALA A 557 19.70 13.24 18.93
C ALA A 557 20.18 14.60 19.52
N ARG A 558 20.33 15.64 18.70
CA ARG A 558 20.67 17.00 19.18
C ARG A 558 19.53 17.66 19.93
N LEU A 559 18.28 17.46 19.47
CA LEU A 559 17.09 17.96 20.19
C LEU A 559 16.98 17.35 21.60
N CYS A 560 17.23 16.04 21.73
CA CYS A 560 17.25 15.38 23.04
C CYS A 560 18.30 16.02 23.99
N GLY A 561 19.45 16.44 23.45
CA GLY A 561 20.49 17.12 24.22
C GLY A 561 20.09 18.50 24.77
N LEU A 562 19.07 19.16 24.20
CA LEU A 562 18.55 20.46 24.67
C LEU A 562 17.52 20.29 25.81
N CYS A 563 17.01 19.09 26.02
CA CYS A 563 15.99 18.81 27.02
C CYS A 563 16.59 18.81 28.43
N THR A 564 15.86 19.34 29.39
CA THR A 564 16.27 19.48 30.80
C THR A 564 15.85 18.28 31.66
N GLY A 565 14.95 17.43 31.16
CA GLY A 565 14.41 16.25 31.84
C GLY A 565 13.05 16.49 32.51
N THR A 566 12.54 17.73 32.48
CA THR A 566 11.17 18.12 32.90
C THR A 566 10.39 18.76 31.76
N ASP A 567 10.86 18.60 30.55
CA ASP A 567 10.36 19.12 29.30
C ASP A 567 10.63 18.07 28.20
N LEU A 568 10.16 18.34 26.99
CA LEU A 568 10.58 17.65 25.78
C LEU A 568 10.75 18.64 24.63
N ILE A 569 11.56 18.31 23.65
CA ILE A 569 11.90 19.22 22.55
C ILE A 569 11.35 18.67 21.24
N LEU A 570 10.53 19.46 20.55
CA LEU A 570 10.01 19.18 19.22
C LEU A 570 10.72 20.03 18.17
N SER A 571 10.93 19.48 16.98
CA SER A 571 11.27 20.30 15.82
C SER A 571 10.05 21.04 15.29
N SER A 572 10.26 22.11 14.51
CA SER A 572 9.18 22.83 13.81
C SER A 572 8.38 21.92 12.87
N ALA A 573 9.01 20.93 12.24
CA ALA A 573 8.33 19.95 11.40
C ALA A 573 7.31 19.10 12.20
N VAL A 574 7.65 18.70 13.43
CA VAL A 574 6.71 18.00 14.32
C VAL A 574 5.60 18.93 14.80
N ARG A 575 5.94 20.18 15.17
CA ARG A 575 4.92 21.15 15.63
C ARG A 575 3.93 21.54 14.54
N ALA A 576 4.36 21.55 13.26
CA ALA A 576 3.53 21.87 12.11
C ALA A 576 2.54 20.75 11.74
N ASP A 577 2.68 19.55 12.31
CA ASP A 577 1.74 18.47 12.11
C ASP A 577 0.38 18.80 12.75
N ALA A 578 -0.70 18.63 11.97
CA ALA A 578 -2.05 19.02 12.40
C ALA A 578 -2.55 18.22 13.63
N GLU A 579 -2.21 16.93 13.73
CA GLU A 579 -2.60 16.10 14.89
C GLU A 579 -1.83 16.51 16.15
N VAL A 580 -0.55 16.86 16.00
CA VAL A 580 0.28 17.40 17.10
C VAL A 580 -0.29 18.74 17.56
N GLY A 581 -0.65 19.62 16.62
CA GLY A 581 -1.29 20.91 16.94
C GLY A 581 -2.56 20.71 17.77
N ALA A 582 -3.48 19.88 17.26
CA ALA A 582 -4.74 19.59 17.95
C ALA A 582 -4.54 18.94 19.32
N TYR A 583 -3.56 18.05 19.47
CA TYR A 583 -3.26 17.41 20.75
C TYR A 583 -2.72 18.41 21.78
N LEU A 584 -1.80 19.30 21.40
CA LEU A 584 -1.24 20.32 22.29
C LEU A 584 -2.30 21.35 22.73
N GLU A 585 -3.30 21.61 21.91
CA GLU A 585 -4.41 22.52 22.21
C GLU A 585 -5.54 21.84 23.03
N SER A 586 -5.52 20.51 23.15
CA SER A 586 -6.52 19.79 23.94
C SER A 586 -6.30 20.01 25.44
N ALA A 587 -7.41 20.23 26.18
CA ALA A 587 -7.35 20.36 27.63
C ALA A 587 -6.81 19.11 28.34
N ASP A 588 -7.01 17.93 27.73
CA ASP A 588 -6.59 16.64 28.29
C ASP A 588 -5.07 16.45 28.25
N ALA A 589 -4.39 17.12 27.34
CA ALA A 589 -2.92 17.03 27.25
C ALA A 589 -2.24 17.75 28.42
N GLY A 590 -2.77 18.89 28.86
CA GLY A 590 -2.18 19.74 29.90
C GLY A 590 -0.77 20.23 29.55
N LEU A 591 -0.44 20.32 28.25
CA LEU A 591 0.87 20.64 27.74
C LEU A 591 0.92 22.08 27.17
N THR A 592 2.05 22.74 27.33
CA THR A 592 2.31 24.07 26.76
C THR A 592 3.56 24.00 25.91
N ALA A 593 3.49 24.52 24.67
CA ALA A 593 4.61 24.55 23.75
C ALA A 593 5.10 25.97 23.50
N THR A 594 6.38 26.24 23.72
CA THR A 594 7.02 27.53 23.54
C THR A 594 8.10 27.45 22.47
N ALA A 595 8.07 28.37 21.50
CA ALA A 595 9.07 28.44 20.46
C ALA A 595 10.40 29.01 20.99
N GLU A 596 11.50 28.39 20.61
CA GLU A 596 12.85 28.83 20.91
C GLU A 596 13.71 28.77 19.65
N ARG A 597 14.70 29.66 19.52
CA ARG A 597 15.72 29.58 18.48
C ARG A 597 17.05 29.21 19.08
N THR A 598 17.66 28.16 18.55
CA THR A 598 18.94 27.65 19.05
C THR A 598 19.80 27.12 17.91
N MET A 599 21.09 26.99 18.16
CA MET A 599 22.02 26.34 17.25
C MET A 599 22.19 24.87 17.64
N LEU A 600 22.14 23.97 16.68
CA LEU A 600 22.38 22.55 16.91
C LEU A 600 23.84 22.21 16.61
N LYS A 601 24.52 21.60 17.55
CA LYS A 601 25.94 21.22 17.40
C LYS A 601 26.13 20.29 16.18
N GLY A 602 27.01 20.71 15.26
CA GLY A 602 27.32 19.97 14.03
C GLY A 602 26.48 20.35 12.80
N PHE A 603 25.64 21.38 12.90
CA PHE A 603 24.84 21.90 11.78
C PHE A 603 25.26 23.31 11.33
N GLY A 604 26.49 23.70 11.63
CA GLY A 604 27.02 25.04 11.30
C GLY A 604 26.33 26.15 12.10
N ASP A 605 26.29 27.37 11.52
CA ASP A 605 25.72 28.57 12.15
C ASP A 605 24.23 28.77 11.89
N ALA A 606 23.54 27.73 11.38
CA ALA A 606 22.11 27.81 11.12
C ALA A 606 21.30 27.76 12.43
N ALA A 607 20.49 28.77 12.67
CA ALA A 607 19.56 28.80 13.79
C ALA A 607 18.34 27.92 13.48
N PHE A 608 18.09 26.94 14.34
CA PHE A 608 16.93 26.07 14.28
C PHE A 608 15.82 26.62 15.19
N GLU A 609 14.61 26.66 14.67
CA GLU A 609 13.43 26.87 15.49
C GLU A 609 13.00 25.53 16.09
N VAL A 610 12.95 25.47 17.41
CA VAL A 610 12.53 24.31 18.19
C VAL A 610 11.40 24.69 19.13
N TRP A 611 10.64 23.73 19.57
CA TRP A 611 9.52 23.93 20.47
C TRP A 611 9.74 23.16 21.77
N ARG A 612 9.86 23.90 22.85
CA ARG A 612 9.94 23.34 24.20
C ARG A 612 8.54 23.09 24.73
N VAL A 613 8.24 21.84 25.06
CA VAL A 613 6.95 21.43 25.62
C VAL A 613 7.13 21.17 27.12
N THR A 614 6.26 21.78 27.91
CA THR A 614 6.24 21.70 29.38
C THR A 614 4.81 21.50 29.87
N GLY A 615 4.63 21.23 31.19
CA GLY A 615 3.33 21.01 31.82
C GLY A 615 2.91 19.55 31.72
N GLY A 616 2.20 19.03 32.71
CA GLY A 616 1.60 17.70 32.71
C GLY A 616 2.53 16.51 32.38
N LEU A 617 3.86 16.72 32.39
CA LEU A 617 4.88 15.70 32.05
C LEU A 617 5.35 14.94 33.27
#